data_1447495f07680110d4c2e39fae017e94
#
_entry.id   1447495f07680110d4c2e39fae017e94
#
_cell.length_a   1.000
_cell.length_b   1.000
_cell.length_c   1.000
_cell.angle_alpha   90.00
_cell.angle_beta   90.00
_cell.angle_gamma   90.00
#
_symmetry.space_group_name_H-M   'P 1'
#
loop_
_entity.id
_entity.type
_entity.pdbx_description
1 polymer ?
#
loop_
_entity_poly.entity_id
_entity_poly.type
_entity_poly.pdbx_seq_one_letter_code
_entity_poly.pdbx_strand_id
1 'polypeptide(L)'
;MRIFPKTRSLRAFTLIEVMVAMAILAVIVAAIYASWTAILRSTKVGLEAAGNAQRERVTRRSIEEALGSVMMFQANLQHYAFLGDATSLSLVSHLPPTFPGSRIFGHQPVRRVTFRLEGGANSPGHLFMEQSMLLAPTNSGAGTYTNILATNVMTFLLEYWDASVNDFVTEWANTNDLPRIVKVSMAFGHGGSERKNAELNTTVVGVYPTIVPREVQLPMGAGGPRVIRPGNLPLNQPGGAQSGQPVGSGQPGGVNPNLPPGLRPGR
;
A
#
# COMPACT_ATOMS: atom_id res chain seq x y z
N MET A 1 -88.14 -46.73 -29.67
CA MET A 1 -86.85 -47.01 -28.96
C MET A 1 -86.46 -45.73 -28.22
N ARG A 2 -86.74 -45.65 -26.92
CA ARG A 2 -86.41 -44.44 -26.08
C ARG A 2 -85.09 -44.64 -25.41
N ILE A 3 -84.09 -43.87 -25.78
CA ILE A 3 -82.77 -43.85 -25.17
C ILE A 3 -82.81 -42.89 -23.94
N PHE A 4 -82.79 -43.45 -22.76
CA PHE A 4 -82.71 -42.64 -21.55
C PHE A 4 -81.24 -42.13 -21.38
N PRO A 5 -81.01 -40.86 -21.16
CA PRO A 5 -79.68 -40.37 -20.87
C PRO A 5 -79.24 -40.81 -19.48
N LYS A 6 -78.05 -41.45 -19.37
CA LYS A 6 -77.46 -41.89 -18.16
C LYS A 6 -77.05 -40.64 -17.34
N THR A 7 -77.85 -40.32 -16.33
CA THR A 7 -77.52 -39.23 -15.39
C THR A 7 -76.19 -39.61 -14.64
N ARG A 8 -75.16 -38.85 -14.95
CA ARG A 8 -73.93 -38.87 -14.15
C ARG A 8 -74.26 -38.32 -12.78
N SER A 9 -74.13 -39.14 -11.72
CA SER A 9 -74.19 -38.67 -10.33
C SER A 9 -72.99 -37.70 -10.05
N LEU A 10 -73.30 -36.41 -9.89
CA LEU A 10 -72.35 -35.42 -9.39
C LEU A 10 -72.08 -35.79 -7.92
N ARG A 11 -70.91 -36.33 -7.66
CA ARG A 11 -70.46 -36.52 -6.30
C ARG A 11 -70.21 -35.14 -5.69
N ALA A 12 -70.94 -34.78 -4.66
CA ALA A 12 -70.73 -33.55 -3.88
C ALA A 12 -69.50 -33.79 -2.95
N PHE A 13 -68.61 -32.77 -2.88
CA PHE A 13 -67.48 -32.80 -1.96
C PHE A 13 -67.94 -32.88 -0.52
N THR A 14 -67.25 -33.69 0.27
CA THR A 14 -67.53 -33.75 1.72
C THR A 14 -66.73 -32.63 2.44
N LEU A 15 -67.28 -32.13 3.54
CA LEU A 15 -66.63 -31.07 4.32
C LEU A 15 -65.25 -31.50 4.81
N ILE A 16 -65.03 -32.75 5.14
CA ILE A 16 -63.75 -33.33 5.56
C ILE A 16 -62.70 -33.26 4.41
N GLU A 17 -63.12 -33.51 3.17
CA GLU A 17 -62.22 -33.47 2.03
C GLU A 17 -61.70 -32.04 1.76
N VAL A 18 -62.58 -31.02 1.92
CA VAL A 18 -62.19 -29.60 1.84
C VAL A 18 -61.21 -29.23 2.97
N MET A 19 -61.49 -29.68 4.23
CA MET A 19 -60.60 -29.43 5.35
C MET A 19 -59.20 -30.08 5.17
N VAL A 20 -59.13 -31.29 4.68
CA VAL A 20 -57.88 -31.96 4.37
C VAL A 20 -57.13 -31.28 3.22
N ALA A 21 -57.85 -30.89 2.16
CA ALA A 21 -57.23 -30.15 1.06
C ALA A 21 -56.63 -28.79 1.52
N MET A 22 -57.33 -28.03 2.38
CA MET A 22 -56.83 -26.77 2.96
C MET A 22 -55.64 -27.00 3.89
N ALA A 23 -55.63 -28.08 4.68
CA ALA A 23 -54.52 -28.43 5.53
C ALA A 23 -53.25 -28.78 4.72
N ILE A 24 -53.40 -29.58 3.66
CA ILE A 24 -52.32 -29.87 2.72
C ILE A 24 -51.80 -28.64 2.05
N LEU A 25 -52.68 -27.77 1.55
CA LEU A 25 -52.30 -26.48 0.94
C LEU A 25 -51.53 -25.61 1.91
N ALA A 26 -51.96 -25.50 3.16
CA ALA A 26 -51.25 -24.71 4.18
C ALA A 26 -49.83 -25.24 4.43
N VAL A 27 -49.65 -26.56 4.50
CA VAL A 27 -48.31 -27.18 4.66
C VAL A 27 -47.44 -26.90 3.43
N ILE A 28 -47.95 -26.99 2.24
CA ILE A 28 -47.21 -26.68 0.99
C ILE A 28 -46.78 -25.22 0.98
N VAL A 29 -47.65 -24.28 1.30
CA VAL A 29 -47.32 -22.86 1.36
C VAL A 29 -46.29 -22.56 2.42
N ALA A 30 -46.41 -23.17 3.60
CA ALA A 30 -45.42 -23.06 4.67
C ALA A 30 -44.04 -23.59 4.24
N ALA A 31 -43.98 -24.73 3.55
CA ALA A 31 -42.75 -25.31 3.04
C ALA A 31 -42.06 -24.42 1.99
N ILE A 32 -42.85 -23.86 1.06
CA ILE A 32 -42.38 -22.90 0.05
C ILE A 32 -41.77 -21.66 0.75
N TYR A 33 -42.49 -21.10 1.72
CA TYR A 33 -42.04 -19.91 2.44
C TYR A 33 -40.75 -20.20 3.23
N ALA A 34 -40.66 -21.35 3.91
CA ALA A 34 -39.46 -21.77 4.62
C ALA A 34 -38.25 -21.92 3.67
N SER A 35 -38.47 -22.57 2.52
CA SER A 35 -37.45 -22.71 1.48
C SER A 35 -36.97 -21.35 0.95
N TRP A 36 -37.91 -20.45 0.66
CA TRP A 36 -37.60 -19.10 0.19
C TRP A 36 -36.76 -18.29 1.18
N THR A 37 -37.15 -18.31 2.45
CA THR A 37 -36.39 -17.60 3.51
C THR A 37 -35.00 -18.19 3.73
N ALA A 38 -34.86 -19.51 3.61
CA ALA A 38 -33.55 -20.18 3.69
C ALA A 38 -32.63 -19.74 2.53
N ILE A 39 -33.13 -19.68 1.30
CA ILE A 39 -32.40 -19.21 0.12
C ILE A 39 -31.93 -17.75 0.32
N LEU A 40 -32.84 -16.87 0.74
CA LEU A 40 -32.48 -15.46 0.97
C LEU A 40 -31.39 -15.29 2.02
N ARG A 41 -31.45 -16.04 3.11
CA ARG A 41 -30.42 -16.03 4.15
C ARG A 41 -29.08 -16.54 3.64
N SER A 42 -29.07 -17.64 2.91
CA SER A 42 -27.83 -18.21 2.37
C SER A 42 -27.19 -17.29 1.32
N THR A 43 -28.00 -16.64 0.47
CA THR A 43 -27.54 -15.66 -0.52
C THR A 43 -26.89 -14.46 0.16
N LYS A 44 -27.52 -13.92 1.22
CA LYS A 44 -26.96 -12.80 1.99
C LYS A 44 -25.61 -13.15 2.59
N VAL A 45 -25.49 -14.30 3.26
CA VAL A 45 -24.23 -14.77 3.83
C VAL A 45 -23.16 -14.99 2.75
N GLY A 46 -23.55 -15.55 1.60
CA GLY A 46 -22.63 -15.73 0.47
C GLY A 46 -22.10 -14.42 -0.09
N LEU A 47 -22.96 -13.41 -0.26
CA LEU A 47 -22.56 -12.07 -0.73
C LEU A 47 -21.65 -11.36 0.26
N GLU A 48 -21.94 -11.46 1.56
CA GLU A 48 -21.07 -10.89 2.61
C GLU A 48 -19.70 -11.55 2.63
N ALA A 49 -19.63 -12.88 2.54
CA ALA A 49 -18.38 -13.62 2.48
C ALA A 49 -17.56 -13.27 1.23
N ALA A 50 -18.20 -13.21 0.07
CA ALA A 50 -17.55 -12.80 -1.18
C ALA A 50 -17.02 -11.36 -1.12
N GLY A 51 -17.80 -10.44 -0.55
CA GLY A 51 -17.40 -9.05 -0.35
C GLY A 51 -16.19 -8.90 0.58
N ASN A 52 -16.14 -9.68 1.65
CA ASN A 52 -15.01 -9.69 2.58
C ASN A 52 -13.75 -10.27 1.93
N ALA A 53 -13.86 -11.38 1.23
CA ALA A 53 -12.74 -11.98 0.51
C ALA A 53 -12.18 -11.04 -0.58
N GLN A 54 -13.05 -10.29 -1.26
CA GLN A 54 -12.63 -9.31 -2.25
C GLN A 54 -11.88 -8.13 -1.60
N ARG A 55 -12.37 -7.61 -0.46
CA ARG A 55 -11.69 -6.52 0.28
C ARG A 55 -10.31 -6.96 0.77
N GLU A 56 -10.22 -8.16 1.33
CA GLU A 56 -8.94 -8.75 1.76
C GLU A 56 -7.95 -8.82 0.60
N ARG A 57 -8.38 -9.34 -0.54
CA ARG A 57 -7.54 -9.44 -1.74
C ARG A 57 -7.06 -8.07 -2.23
N VAL A 58 -7.94 -7.07 -2.28
CA VAL A 58 -7.59 -5.71 -2.70
C VAL A 58 -6.60 -5.08 -1.71
N THR A 59 -6.84 -5.24 -0.42
CA THR A 59 -5.97 -4.73 0.64
C THR A 59 -4.56 -5.31 0.53
N ARG A 60 -4.46 -6.63 0.47
CA ARG A 60 -3.18 -7.33 0.32
C ARG A 60 -2.45 -6.88 -0.92
N ARG A 61 -3.12 -6.87 -2.07
CA ARG A 61 -2.52 -6.43 -3.33
C ARG A 61 -2.04 -4.98 -3.27
N SER A 62 -2.77 -4.08 -2.64
CA SER A 62 -2.35 -2.68 -2.51
C SER A 62 -1.07 -2.56 -1.66
N ILE A 63 -0.93 -3.34 -0.60
CA ILE A 63 0.28 -3.35 0.23
C ILE A 63 1.45 -3.97 -0.56
N GLU A 64 1.23 -5.09 -1.24
CA GLU A 64 2.24 -5.76 -2.08
C GLU A 64 2.73 -4.84 -3.21
N GLU A 65 1.83 -4.14 -3.92
CA GLU A 65 2.20 -3.18 -4.97
C GLU A 65 3.00 -2.00 -4.42
N ALA A 66 2.59 -1.46 -3.26
CA ALA A 66 3.30 -0.35 -2.64
C ALA A 66 4.71 -0.76 -2.17
N LEU A 67 4.85 -1.93 -1.54
CA LEU A 67 6.14 -2.46 -1.09
C LEU A 67 7.04 -2.89 -2.26
N GLY A 68 6.46 -3.45 -3.32
CA GLY A 68 7.21 -3.90 -4.48
C GLY A 68 7.75 -2.76 -5.37
N SER A 69 7.29 -1.52 -5.16
CA SER A 69 7.68 -0.36 -5.96
C SER A 69 8.25 0.80 -5.13
N VAL A 70 8.84 0.49 -3.98
CA VAL A 70 9.44 1.47 -3.07
C VAL A 70 10.57 2.24 -3.76
N MET A 71 10.60 3.55 -3.55
CA MET A 71 11.65 4.43 -4.02
C MET A 71 12.34 5.11 -2.84
N MET A 72 13.66 5.13 -2.86
CA MET A 72 14.47 5.81 -1.85
C MET A 72 15.50 6.70 -2.52
N PHE A 73 15.47 7.99 -2.19
CA PHE A 73 16.49 8.97 -2.58
C PHE A 73 17.31 9.34 -1.36
N GLN A 74 18.53 8.82 -1.25
CA GLN A 74 19.37 8.96 -0.07
C GLN A 74 19.80 10.40 0.25
N ALA A 75 19.81 11.30 -0.74
CA ALA A 75 20.08 12.73 -0.48
C ALA A 75 18.89 13.46 0.15
N ASN A 76 17.67 12.91 0.05
CA ASN A 76 16.42 13.54 0.46
C ASN A 76 15.61 12.65 1.39
N LEU A 77 16.24 12.06 2.39
CA LEU A 77 15.59 11.12 3.33
C LEU A 77 14.38 11.74 4.03
N GLN A 78 14.38 13.05 4.27
CA GLN A 78 13.22 13.75 4.83
C GLN A 78 11.94 13.52 4.03
N HIS A 79 12.04 13.41 2.69
CA HIS A 79 10.88 13.19 1.82
C HIS A 79 10.68 11.72 1.47
N TYR A 80 11.73 10.91 1.50
CA TYR A 80 11.73 9.50 1.07
C TYR A 80 11.92 8.51 2.21
N ALA A 81 11.74 8.94 3.47
CA ALA A 81 11.86 8.04 4.60
C ALA A 81 10.88 6.86 4.51
N PHE A 82 11.39 5.68 4.80
CA PHE A 82 10.60 4.50 5.10
C PHE A 82 10.47 4.40 6.61
N LEU A 83 9.26 4.43 7.11
CA LEU A 83 8.95 4.36 8.54
C LEU A 83 7.94 3.25 8.77
N GLY A 84 8.25 2.33 9.64
CA GLY A 84 7.42 1.20 9.94
C GLY A 84 7.27 0.95 11.43
N ASP A 85 6.02 0.82 11.86
CA ASP A 85 5.63 0.32 13.18
C ASP A 85 4.91 -1.01 13.02
N ALA A 86 4.57 -1.65 14.14
CA ALA A 86 3.77 -2.87 14.15
C ALA A 86 2.39 -2.72 13.46
N THR A 87 1.79 -1.52 13.48
CA THR A 87 0.43 -1.26 12.97
C THR A 87 0.36 -0.13 11.94
N SER A 88 1.50 0.46 11.60
CA SER A 88 1.60 1.59 10.68
C SER A 88 2.82 1.44 9.78
N LEU A 89 2.67 1.78 8.50
CA LEU A 89 3.73 1.75 7.52
C LEU A 89 3.63 2.95 6.59
N SER A 90 4.67 3.77 6.55
CA SER A 90 4.77 4.93 5.65
C SER A 90 5.98 4.78 4.74
N LEU A 91 5.76 4.89 3.45
CA LEU A 91 6.79 4.71 2.42
C LEU A 91 6.49 5.55 1.18
N VAL A 92 7.49 5.76 0.35
CA VAL A 92 7.34 6.39 -0.96
C VAL A 92 7.45 5.33 -2.04
N SER A 93 6.46 5.29 -2.95
CA SER A 93 6.41 4.30 -4.01
C SER A 93 6.04 4.90 -5.36
N HIS A 94 6.48 4.23 -6.41
CA HIS A 94 6.07 4.47 -7.79
C HIS A 94 4.82 3.63 -8.09
N LEU A 95 3.65 4.23 -7.97
CA LEU A 95 2.36 3.54 -8.06
C LEU A 95 1.80 3.58 -9.47
N PRO A 96 1.26 2.45 -9.98
CA PRO A 96 0.65 2.40 -11.29
C PRO A 96 -0.68 3.19 -11.34
N PRO A 97 -1.17 3.54 -12.54
CA PRO A 97 -2.47 4.20 -12.70
C PRO A 97 -3.65 3.39 -12.19
N THR A 98 -3.50 2.07 -12.09
CA THR A 98 -4.51 1.13 -11.59
C THR A 98 -4.59 1.07 -10.06
N PHE A 99 -3.62 1.65 -9.37
CA PHE A 99 -3.60 1.67 -7.92
C PHE A 99 -4.79 2.46 -7.36
N PRO A 100 -5.43 2.01 -6.25
CA PRO A 100 -6.58 2.70 -5.68
C PRO A 100 -6.29 4.18 -5.41
N GLY A 101 -7.16 5.09 -5.86
CA GLY A 101 -6.99 6.53 -5.70
C GLY A 101 -6.08 7.22 -6.71
N SER A 102 -5.41 6.50 -7.62
CA SER A 102 -4.46 7.10 -8.58
C SER A 102 -5.06 8.20 -9.46
N ARG A 103 -6.34 8.14 -9.77
CA ARG A 103 -7.04 9.15 -10.59
C ARG A 103 -7.00 10.57 -10.00
N ILE A 104 -6.88 10.67 -8.67
CA ILE A 104 -6.87 11.97 -7.96
C ILE A 104 -5.54 12.70 -8.15
N PHE A 105 -4.46 11.93 -8.35
CA PHE A 105 -3.10 12.46 -8.46
C PHE A 105 -2.65 12.72 -9.90
N GLY A 106 -3.52 12.48 -10.90
CA GLY A 106 -3.22 12.73 -12.30
C GLY A 106 -2.00 11.95 -12.80
N HIS A 107 -1.00 12.68 -13.31
CA HIS A 107 0.23 12.09 -13.85
C HIS A 107 1.37 11.92 -12.83
N GLN A 108 1.08 12.01 -11.53
CA GLN A 108 2.11 11.85 -10.50
C GLN A 108 2.15 10.42 -9.97
N PRO A 109 3.03 9.56 -10.49
CA PRO A 109 3.11 8.17 -10.08
C PRO A 109 3.85 8.00 -8.73
N VAL A 110 4.77 8.91 -8.40
CA VAL A 110 5.55 8.83 -7.15
C VAL A 110 4.82 9.56 -6.04
N ARG A 111 4.44 8.82 -5.00
CA ARG A 111 3.64 9.32 -3.89
C ARG A 111 4.08 8.69 -2.58
N ARG A 112 3.83 9.40 -1.49
CA ARG A 112 3.89 8.81 -0.16
C ARG A 112 2.59 8.06 0.10
N VAL A 113 2.72 6.85 0.58
CA VAL A 113 1.61 5.99 1.00
C VAL A 113 1.81 5.63 2.46
N THR A 114 0.76 5.80 3.25
CA THR A 114 0.75 5.40 4.65
C THR A 114 -0.41 4.45 4.87
N PHE A 115 -0.11 3.26 5.35
CA PHE A 115 -1.09 2.29 5.83
C PHE A 115 -1.13 2.37 7.34
N ARG A 116 -2.32 2.47 7.94
CA ARG A 116 -2.44 2.46 9.38
C ARG A 116 -3.75 1.82 9.82
N LEU A 117 -3.67 1.04 10.89
CA LEU A 117 -4.85 0.50 11.55
C LEU A 117 -5.36 1.51 12.58
N GLU A 118 -6.63 1.90 12.45
CA GLU A 118 -7.35 2.64 13.47
C GLU A 118 -8.43 1.74 14.08
N GLY A 119 -8.38 1.56 15.37
CA GLY A 119 -9.32 0.77 16.13
C GLY A 119 -8.74 0.31 17.45
N GLY A 120 -9.59 -0.03 18.38
CA GLY A 120 -9.17 -0.44 19.72
C GLY A 120 -8.69 -1.89 19.77
N ALA A 121 -7.84 -2.21 20.73
CA ALA A 121 -7.36 -3.57 20.99
C ALA A 121 -8.48 -4.60 21.20
N ASN A 122 -9.71 -4.13 21.48
CA ASN A 122 -10.88 -4.95 21.80
C ASN A 122 -12.06 -4.82 20.82
N SER A 123 -11.94 -3.97 19.78
CA SER A 123 -12.96 -3.79 18.76
C SER A 123 -12.34 -3.92 17.37
N PRO A 124 -13.13 -4.37 16.38
CA PRO A 124 -12.63 -4.40 15.00
C PRO A 124 -12.29 -2.99 14.53
N GLY A 125 -11.14 -2.86 13.90
CA GLY A 125 -10.63 -1.60 13.40
C GLY A 125 -10.91 -1.39 11.92
N HIS A 126 -10.47 -0.23 11.44
CA HIS A 126 -10.44 0.14 10.04
C HIS A 126 -9.00 0.29 9.58
N LEU A 127 -8.65 -0.34 8.48
CA LEU A 127 -7.36 -0.14 7.84
C LEU A 127 -7.48 1.00 6.84
N PHE A 128 -6.79 2.08 7.13
CA PHE A 128 -6.70 3.26 6.28
C PHE A 128 -5.48 3.21 5.40
N MET A 129 -5.65 3.70 4.18
CA MET A 129 -4.57 4.03 3.26
C MET A 129 -4.65 5.52 2.97
N GLU A 130 -3.61 6.23 3.35
CA GLU A 130 -3.43 7.63 3.05
C GLU A 130 -2.38 7.79 1.95
N GLN A 131 -2.67 8.59 0.95
CA GLN A 131 -1.74 8.92 -0.12
C GLN A 131 -1.55 10.43 -0.17
N SER A 132 -0.32 10.88 -0.33
CA SER A 132 0.00 12.30 -0.48
C SER A 132 1.04 12.52 -1.56
N MET A 133 0.96 13.70 -2.19
CA MET A 133 2.01 14.16 -3.09
C MET A 133 3.30 14.39 -2.30
N LEU A 134 4.42 13.97 -2.87
CA LEU A 134 5.71 14.04 -2.18
C LEU A 134 6.15 15.48 -1.87
N LEU A 135 5.83 16.43 -2.76
CA LEU A 135 6.21 17.83 -2.65
C LEU A 135 5.03 18.76 -2.30
N ALA A 136 3.94 18.20 -1.78
CA ALA A 136 2.83 19.03 -1.33
C ALA A 136 3.24 19.85 -0.08
N PRO A 137 2.83 21.11 0.02
CA PRO A 137 3.06 21.91 1.22
C PRO A 137 2.39 21.22 2.42
N THR A 138 3.14 20.97 3.47
CA THR A 138 2.71 20.25 4.67
C THR A 138 1.48 20.88 5.36
N ASN A 139 1.25 22.18 5.12
CA ASN A 139 0.22 22.97 5.81
C ASN A 139 -1.12 23.07 5.06
N SER A 140 -1.24 22.52 3.85
CA SER A 140 -2.41 22.83 3.01
C SER A 140 -3.49 21.74 3.01
N GLY A 141 -3.24 20.54 3.55
CA GLY A 141 -4.16 19.39 3.38
C GLY A 141 -4.48 19.08 1.90
N ALA A 142 -4.04 19.96 1.00
CA ALA A 142 -4.21 19.81 -0.42
C ALA A 142 -3.30 18.71 -0.94
N GLY A 143 -3.89 17.74 -1.64
CA GLY A 143 -3.14 16.62 -2.23
C GLY A 143 -2.98 15.38 -1.34
N THR A 144 -3.71 15.31 -0.23
CA THR A 144 -3.83 14.09 0.57
C THR A 144 -5.17 13.40 0.28
N TYR A 145 -5.10 12.11 0.04
CA TYR A 145 -6.27 11.26 -0.18
C TYR A 145 -6.25 10.10 0.80
N THR A 146 -7.31 10.01 1.59
CA THR A 146 -7.49 8.91 2.55
C THR A 146 -8.61 7.99 2.09
N ASN A 147 -8.34 6.71 2.08
CA ASN A 147 -9.31 5.67 1.73
C ASN A 147 -9.30 4.56 2.79
N ILE A 148 -10.48 4.03 3.08
CA ILE A 148 -10.63 2.84 3.92
C ILE A 148 -10.44 1.62 3.01
N LEU A 149 -9.32 0.90 3.18
CA LEU A 149 -9.05 -0.33 2.45
C LEU A 149 -9.89 -1.49 2.96
N ALA A 150 -9.99 -1.60 4.28
CA ALA A 150 -10.75 -2.66 4.90
C ALA A 150 -11.40 -2.19 6.20
N THR A 151 -12.58 -2.71 6.44
CA THR A 151 -13.33 -2.60 7.70
C THR A 151 -13.30 -3.94 8.41
N ASN A 152 -13.60 -3.93 9.69
CA ASN A 152 -13.67 -5.14 10.52
C ASN A 152 -12.32 -5.89 10.59
N VAL A 153 -11.21 -5.13 10.64
CA VAL A 153 -9.86 -5.68 10.77
C VAL A 153 -9.60 -5.97 12.25
N MET A 154 -9.38 -7.23 12.58
CA MET A 154 -9.10 -7.69 13.95
C MET A 154 -7.62 -7.60 14.28
N THR A 155 -6.78 -7.88 13.30
CA THR A 155 -5.33 -7.85 13.44
C THR A 155 -4.72 -7.29 12.16
N PHE A 156 -3.80 -6.36 12.32
CA PHE A 156 -2.88 -5.90 11.29
C PHE A 156 -1.53 -5.74 11.96
N LEU A 157 -0.59 -6.61 11.60
CA LEU A 157 0.74 -6.65 12.19
C LEU A 157 1.78 -6.66 11.08
N LEU A 158 2.75 -5.78 11.22
CA LEU A 158 3.89 -5.64 10.34
C LEU A 158 5.16 -6.04 11.08
N GLU A 159 5.98 -6.85 10.44
CA GLU A 159 7.28 -7.27 10.94
C GLU A 159 8.31 -7.11 9.81
N TYR A 160 9.46 -6.56 10.13
CA TYR A 160 10.50 -6.17 9.19
C TYR A 160 11.74 -7.02 9.41
N TRP A 161 12.28 -7.63 8.35
CA TRP A 161 13.50 -8.42 8.47
C TRP A 161 14.72 -7.51 8.63
N ASP A 162 15.35 -7.60 9.77
CA ASP A 162 16.62 -6.91 10.06
C ASP A 162 17.79 -7.87 9.95
N ALA A 163 18.64 -7.64 8.93
CA ALA A 163 19.81 -8.46 8.68
C ALA A 163 20.90 -8.29 9.75
N SER A 164 20.88 -7.21 10.52
CA SER A 164 21.87 -6.96 11.57
C SER A 164 21.63 -7.82 12.81
N VAL A 165 20.35 -8.05 13.12
CA VAL A 165 19.91 -8.89 14.24
C VAL A 165 19.61 -10.32 13.78
N ASN A 166 19.45 -10.52 12.45
CA ASN A 166 19.05 -11.78 11.84
C ASN A 166 17.68 -12.28 12.34
N ASP A 167 16.73 -11.35 12.55
CA ASP A 167 15.38 -11.62 13.05
C ASP A 167 14.38 -10.60 12.52
N PHE A 168 13.09 -10.88 12.75
CA PHE A 168 12.01 -9.96 12.46
C PHE A 168 11.80 -8.99 13.63
N VAL A 169 11.79 -7.69 13.32
CA VAL A 169 11.52 -6.60 14.26
C VAL A 169 10.17 -5.96 13.96
N THR A 170 9.50 -5.44 14.96
CA THR A 170 8.18 -4.80 14.83
C THR A 170 8.26 -3.30 14.56
N GLU A 171 9.44 -2.72 14.59
CA GLU A 171 9.69 -1.31 14.33
C GLU A 171 10.87 -1.15 13.39
N TRP A 172 10.73 -0.32 12.37
CA TRP A 172 11.79 0.04 11.43
C TRP A 172 12.01 1.54 11.44
N ALA A 173 12.98 1.96 12.25
CA ALA A 173 13.37 3.36 12.40
C ALA A 173 14.61 3.74 11.58
N ASN A 174 15.25 2.77 10.91
CA ASN A 174 16.42 3.02 10.09
C ASN A 174 16.04 3.70 8.78
N THR A 175 16.19 5.02 8.71
CA THR A 175 15.84 5.82 7.53
C THR A 175 16.82 5.71 6.38
N ASN A 176 18.03 5.15 6.61
CA ASN A 176 19.08 5.06 5.60
C ASN A 176 19.01 3.77 4.78
N ASP A 177 18.35 2.74 5.32
CA ASP A 177 18.23 1.44 4.71
C ASP A 177 16.77 1.01 4.64
N LEU A 178 16.48 0.07 3.75
CA LEU A 178 15.17 -0.53 3.59
C LEU A 178 15.20 -2.00 4.04
N PRO A 179 14.16 -2.48 4.71
CA PRO A 179 14.05 -3.89 5.01
C PRO A 179 13.97 -4.68 3.69
N ARG A 180 14.65 -5.82 3.61
CA ARG A 180 14.57 -6.70 2.43
C ARG A 180 13.24 -7.43 2.33
N ILE A 181 12.64 -7.69 3.48
CA ILE A 181 11.42 -8.47 3.60
C ILE A 181 10.52 -7.79 4.63
N VAL A 182 9.25 -7.67 4.30
CA VAL A 182 8.19 -7.25 5.23
C VAL A 182 7.18 -8.38 5.32
N LYS A 183 6.91 -8.83 6.52
CA LYS A 183 5.86 -9.80 6.82
C LYS A 183 4.62 -9.06 7.27
N VAL A 184 3.53 -9.28 6.57
CA VAL A 184 2.23 -8.63 6.78
C VAL A 184 1.24 -9.69 7.25
N SER A 185 0.78 -9.57 8.48
CA SER A 185 -0.21 -10.47 9.07
C SER A 185 -1.52 -9.74 9.25
N MET A 186 -2.59 -10.24 8.65
CA MET A 186 -3.92 -9.65 8.70
C MET A 186 -4.96 -10.68 9.11
N ALA A 187 -5.90 -10.26 9.96
CA ALA A 187 -7.08 -11.05 10.29
C ALA A 187 -8.33 -10.19 10.18
N PHE A 188 -9.34 -10.71 9.50
CA PHE A 188 -10.61 -10.03 9.30
C PHE A 188 -11.70 -10.72 10.13
N GLY A 189 -12.54 -9.93 10.81
CA GLY A 189 -13.71 -10.47 11.50
C GLY A 189 -14.78 -10.88 10.50
N HIS A 190 -15.31 -12.10 10.65
CA HIS A 190 -16.50 -12.54 9.93
C HIS A 190 -17.72 -12.09 10.75
N GLY A 191 -18.73 -11.50 10.09
CA GLY A 191 -19.89 -10.88 10.70
C GLY A 191 -20.60 -11.79 11.72
N GLY A 192 -20.49 -11.42 13.00
CA GLY A 192 -21.05 -12.15 14.12
C GLY A 192 -20.03 -12.21 15.26
N SER A 193 -20.44 -11.83 16.43
CA SER A 193 -19.78 -11.55 17.71
C SER A 193 -18.58 -12.41 18.17
N GLU A 194 -17.94 -13.20 17.35
CA GLU A 194 -16.91 -14.12 17.84
C GLU A 194 -15.54 -13.88 17.18
N ARG A 195 -14.64 -13.27 17.95
CA ARG A 195 -13.18 -13.23 17.71
C ARG A 195 -12.56 -14.60 17.44
N LYS A 196 -13.26 -15.68 17.74
CA LYS A 196 -12.73 -17.04 17.69
C LYS A 196 -12.50 -17.58 16.28
N ASN A 197 -13.06 -16.96 15.24
CA ASN A 197 -13.00 -17.47 13.87
C ASN A 197 -12.33 -16.49 12.89
N ALA A 198 -11.55 -15.53 13.36
CA ALA A 198 -10.74 -14.69 12.48
C ALA A 198 -9.55 -15.51 11.98
N GLU A 199 -9.55 -15.83 10.69
CA GLU A 199 -8.42 -16.51 10.04
C GLU A 199 -7.27 -15.53 9.88
N LEU A 200 -6.11 -15.84 10.47
CA LEU A 200 -4.91 -15.04 10.33
C LEU A 200 -4.23 -15.37 8.99
N ASN A 201 -4.28 -14.44 8.08
CA ASN A 201 -3.59 -14.53 6.81
C ASN A 201 -2.24 -13.79 6.91
N THR A 202 -1.15 -14.52 6.72
CA THR A 202 0.20 -13.97 6.75
C THR A 202 0.81 -14.02 5.36
N THR A 203 1.25 -12.86 4.87
CA THR A 203 1.93 -12.70 3.59
C THR A 203 3.33 -12.16 3.82
N VAL A 204 4.29 -12.75 3.14
CA VAL A 204 5.69 -12.28 3.15
C VAL A 204 5.96 -11.57 1.83
N VAL A 205 6.31 -10.29 1.90
CA VAL A 205 6.55 -9.44 0.73
C VAL A 205 8.03 -9.08 0.65
N GLY A 206 8.66 -9.40 -0.47
CA GLY A 206 10.00 -8.90 -0.77
C GLY A 206 9.94 -7.43 -1.17
N VAL A 207 10.84 -6.63 -0.63
CA VAL A 207 10.98 -5.22 -0.98
C VAL A 207 12.06 -5.10 -2.05
N TYR A 208 11.68 -4.61 -3.24
CA TYR A 208 12.59 -4.40 -4.38
C TYR A 208 12.72 -2.90 -4.63
N PRO A 209 13.55 -2.20 -3.84
CA PRO A 209 13.58 -0.75 -3.90
C PRO A 209 14.35 -0.25 -5.12
N THR A 210 13.89 0.87 -5.67
CA THR A 210 14.71 1.73 -6.51
C THR A 210 15.47 2.70 -5.62
N ILE A 211 16.73 2.41 -5.32
CA ILE A 211 17.58 3.27 -4.50
C ILE A 211 18.40 4.16 -5.43
N VAL A 212 18.31 5.48 -5.25
CA VAL A 212 19.17 6.47 -5.91
C VAL A 212 20.21 6.94 -4.91
N PRO A 213 21.50 6.59 -5.11
CA PRO A 213 22.58 6.97 -4.20
C PRO A 213 22.77 8.48 -4.14
N ARG A 214 23.30 8.94 -3.01
CA ARG A 214 23.51 10.38 -2.77
C ARG A 214 24.44 11.02 -3.79
N GLU A 215 25.44 10.29 -4.24
CA GLU A 215 26.46 10.76 -5.21
C GLU A 215 25.85 11.12 -6.57
N VAL A 216 24.78 10.41 -6.97
CA VAL A 216 24.08 10.65 -8.24
C VAL A 216 23.16 11.89 -8.15
N GLN A 217 22.76 12.27 -6.93
CA GLN A 217 21.81 13.36 -6.70
C GLN A 217 22.49 14.71 -6.48
N LEU A 218 23.81 14.74 -6.26
CA LEU A 218 24.56 15.98 -6.11
C LEU A 218 24.74 16.67 -7.49
N PRO A 219 24.58 18.00 -7.58
CA PRO A 219 24.86 18.72 -8.81
C PRO A 219 26.30 18.47 -9.26
N MET A 220 26.51 18.21 -10.55
CA MET A 220 27.86 18.14 -11.12
C MET A 220 28.58 19.48 -10.91
N GLY A 221 29.39 19.58 -9.91
CA GLY A 221 30.12 20.80 -9.56
C GLY A 221 30.68 20.81 -8.17
N ALA A 222 30.15 20.00 -7.26
CA ALA A 222 30.61 19.88 -5.88
C ALA A 222 31.39 18.57 -5.65
N GLY A 223 32.44 18.31 -6.43
CA GLY A 223 33.37 17.21 -6.16
C GLY A 223 32.88 15.78 -6.42
N GLY A 224 31.90 15.60 -7.28
CA GLY A 224 31.44 14.26 -7.69
C GLY A 224 32.49 13.47 -8.46
N PRO A 225 32.55 12.13 -8.36
CA PRO A 225 33.48 11.29 -9.10
C PRO A 225 33.31 11.56 -10.60
N ARG A 226 34.41 11.82 -11.28
CA ARG A 226 34.43 11.96 -12.75
C ARG A 226 33.89 10.67 -13.35
N VAL A 227 32.74 10.72 -13.98
CA VAL A 227 32.25 9.63 -14.80
C VAL A 227 33.23 9.51 -15.95
N ILE A 228 34.07 8.48 -15.93
CA ILE A 228 34.94 8.10 -17.04
C ILE A 228 33.99 7.64 -18.15
N ARG A 229 33.75 8.51 -19.14
CA ARG A 229 33.05 8.10 -20.36
C ARG A 229 33.91 7.07 -21.06
N PRO A 230 33.39 5.89 -21.48
CA PRO A 230 34.14 4.90 -22.24
C PRO A 230 34.42 5.37 -23.67
N GLY A 231 35.31 6.32 -23.83
CA GLY A 231 35.66 6.93 -25.09
C GLY A 231 36.95 7.73 -25.03
N ASN A 232 37.45 8.07 -23.86
CA ASN A 232 38.74 8.75 -23.71
C ASN A 232 39.76 7.80 -23.04
N LEU A 233 40.04 6.68 -23.67
CA LEU A 233 41.30 5.98 -23.45
C LEU A 233 42.39 6.81 -24.16
N PRO A 234 43.46 7.25 -23.48
CA PRO A 234 44.60 7.85 -24.20
C PRO A 234 45.20 6.80 -25.07
N LEU A 235 45.04 6.97 -26.39
CA LEU A 235 45.80 6.23 -27.38
C LEU A 235 47.29 6.46 -27.09
N ASN A 236 47.97 5.41 -26.74
CA ASN A 236 49.39 5.30 -26.56
C ASN A 236 50.09 5.72 -27.84
N GLN A 237 50.64 6.95 -27.91
CA GLN A 237 51.57 7.34 -28.95
C GLN A 237 52.99 7.04 -28.50
N PRO A 238 53.76 6.28 -29.28
CA PRO A 238 55.17 6.07 -28.99
C PRO A 238 56.02 7.20 -29.58
N GLY A 239 56.82 7.80 -28.74
CA GLY A 239 58.14 8.32 -29.11
C GLY A 239 58.22 9.67 -29.81
N GLY A 240 58.84 10.65 -29.13
CA GLY A 240 59.30 11.90 -29.75
C GLY A 240 60.05 12.77 -28.73
N ALA A 241 61.33 12.87 -28.89
CA ALA A 241 62.41 13.41 -28.06
C ALA A 241 62.31 14.91 -27.70
N GLN A 242 62.79 15.22 -26.53
CA GLN A 242 63.61 16.37 -26.07
C GLN A 242 63.49 17.71 -26.77
N SER A 243 63.27 18.75 -25.95
CA SER A 243 64.28 19.81 -25.74
C SER A 243 63.71 21.02 -24.95
N GLY A 244 64.51 21.52 -24.00
CA GLY A 244 64.65 22.96 -23.72
C GLY A 244 63.94 23.57 -22.54
N GLN A 245 64.58 23.62 -21.41
CA GLN A 245 64.44 24.72 -20.46
C GLN A 245 64.84 26.06 -21.06
N PRO A 246 64.38 27.27 -20.57
CA PRO A 246 65.10 27.82 -19.42
C PRO A 246 64.20 28.60 -18.40
N VAL A 247 64.82 28.73 -17.26
CA VAL A 247 64.63 29.54 -16.07
C VAL A 247 64.36 31.01 -16.37
N GLY A 248 63.48 31.64 -15.55
CA GLY A 248 63.28 33.08 -15.50
C GLY A 248 62.43 33.53 -14.31
N SER A 249 63.09 33.85 -13.28
CA SER A 249 62.97 34.75 -12.13
C SER A 249 61.95 35.92 -12.28
N GLY A 250 61.26 36.25 -11.16
CA GLY A 250 60.70 37.59 -10.96
C GLY A 250 59.49 37.69 -10.06
N GLN A 251 59.66 37.90 -8.78
CA GLN A 251 58.75 38.61 -7.88
C GLN A 251 58.87 40.12 -8.18
N PRO A 252 57.98 41.11 -7.80
CA PRO A 252 57.23 41.19 -6.57
C PRO A 252 55.87 41.92 -6.65
N GLY A 253 55.06 41.80 -5.55
CA GLY A 253 54.34 42.93 -4.96
C GLY A 253 53.11 43.49 -5.67
N GLY A 254 51.92 43.28 -5.11
CA GLY A 254 50.71 44.02 -5.41
C GLY A 254 49.81 44.07 -4.16
N VAL A 255 49.89 45.21 -3.49
CA VAL A 255 49.11 45.60 -2.31
C VAL A 255 47.64 45.77 -2.70
N ASN A 256 46.75 45.20 -1.94
CA ASN A 256 45.31 45.36 -2.10
C ASN A 256 44.82 46.47 -1.14
N PRO A 257 44.33 47.63 -1.62
CA PRO A 257 43.84 48.73 -0.78
C PRO A 257 42.31 48.75 -0.77
N ASN A 258 41.67 47.90 0.06
CA ASN A 258 40.28 48.16 0.47
C ASN A 258 39.91 47.29 1.67
N LEU A 259 40.37 47.70 2.84
CA LEU A 259 39.77 47.33 4.12
C LEU A 259 39.28 48.59 4.82
N PRO A 260 38.02 48.70 5.21
CA PRO A 260 37.59 49.79 6.09
C PRO A 260 38.04 49.54 7.54
N PRO A 261 38.38 50.61 8.30
CA PRO A 261 38.93 50.48 9.65
C PRO A 261 37.83 50.38 10.71
N GLY A 262 38.06 49.53 11.69
CA GLY A 262 37.43 49.69 12.99
C GLY A 262 36.65 48.54 13.52
N LEU A 263 37.32 47.70 14.32
CA LEU A 263 36.74 47.19 15.57
C LEU A 263 37.88 46.54 16.39
N ARG A 264 38.35 47.29 17.40
CA ARG A 264 39.26 46.79 18.46
C ARG A 264 38.45 45.98 19.46
N PRO A 265 39.02 44.90 20.01
CA PRO A 265 38.41 44.22 21.15
C PRO A 265 38.74 45.01 22.43
N GLY A 266 37.68 45.30 23.21
CA GLY A 266 37.79 45.80 24.57
C GLY A 266 37.54 44.68 25.58
N ARG A 267 38.49 44.49 26.47
CA ARG A 267 38.47 43.87 27.78
C ARG A 267 37.37 42.90 28.15
#